data_82943f0e11dbac98688a6ee5ede7e3cd
#
_entry.id   82943f0e11dbac98688a6ee5ede7e3cd
#
_cell.length_a   1.000
_cell.length_b   1.000
_cell.length_c   1.000
_cell.angle_alpha   90.00
_cell.angle_beta   90.00
_cell.angle_gamma   90.00
#
_symmetry.space_group_name_H-M   'P 1'
#
loop_
_entity.id
_entity.type
_entity.pdbx_description
1 polymer ?
#
loop_
_entity_poly.entity_id
_entity_poly.type
_entity_poly.pdbx_seq_one_letter_code
_entity_poly.pdbx_strand_id
1 'polypeptide(L)'
;IIVSLVGSEMCIRDRLFTGSTNVAKKVASEAASNLVPLTLELGGKSPVIVGPNAKMKKSVDKIMMGKLLNGGQICISPDYVMVPEGQTDEFVDHAKSHVSENYPTIKNNPDYTSIIHLNHYERLRELVKDAESKGATIVEINPANEDLSQQEHHKILPTLVLNPTDDMKIMQEEIFGPLLPVKTYKSFNETIEFINKNPKALAIYYFGDDKKEIDTVLNNT
;
A
#
# COMPACT_ATOMS: atom_id res chain seq x y z
N ILE A 1 -1.53 22.30 11.50
CA ILE A 1 -2.29 22.84 10.34
C ILE A 1 -3.24 23.87 10.93
N ILE A 2 -3.01 25.11 10.60
CA ILE A 2 -3.94 26.20 10.95
C ILE A 2 -5.10 26.08 9.97
N VAL A 3 -6.25 25.62 10.44
CA VAL A 3 -7.48 25.70 9.66
C VAL A 3 -7.87 27.17 9.62
N SER A 4 -7.56 27.83 8.52
CA SER A 4 -8.08 29.16 8.23
C SER A 4 -9.55 29.02 7.92
N LEU A 5 -10.41 29.45 8.84
CA LEU A 5 -11.84 29.56 8.64
C LEU A 5 -12.11 30.72 7.70
N VAL A 6 -12.56 30.40 6.49
CA VAL A 6 -13.05 31.38 5.53
C VAL A 6 -14.56 31.42 5.64
N GLY A 7 -15.11 32.49 6.16
CA GLY A 7 -16.54 32.73 6.25
C GLY A 7 -17.05 33.02 7.67
N SER A 8 -18.27 33.50 7.80
CA SER A 8 -18.89 33.70 9.08
C SER A 8 -19.17 32.35 9.75
N GLU A 9 -18.77 32.19 10.95
CA GLU A 9 -18.78 30.95 11.75
C GLU A 9 -20.17 30.27 11.84
N MET A 10 -21.23 30.99 11.62
CA MET A 10 -22.60 30.48 11.69
C MET A 10 -23.04 29.62 10.51
N CYS A 11 -22.22 29.52 9.44
CA CYS A 11 -22.58 28.78 8.22
C CYS A 11 -21.84 27.45 8.05
N ILE A 12 -20.79 27.16 8.85
CA ILE A 12 -20.05 25.91 8.77
C ILE A 12 -20.77 24.86 9.60
N ARG A 13 -21.42 23.91 8.93
CA ARG A 13 -22.22 22.85 9.56
C ARG A 13 -21.60 21.48 9.45
N ASP A 14 -20.51 21.32 8.70
CA ASP A 14 -19.85 20.04 8.43
C ASP A 14 -18.33 20.16 8.51
N ARG A 15 -17.65 19.02 8.50
CA ARG A 15 -16.19 18.95 8.45
C ARG A 15 -15.76 17.91 7.43
N LEU A 16 -14.77 18.26 6.63
CA LEU A 16 -13.99 17.35 5.81
C LEU A 16 -12.67 17.06 6.49
N PHE A 17 -12.30 15.80 6.61
CA PHE A 17 -11.02 15.36 7.14
C PHE A 17 -10.37 14.36 6.20
N THR A 18 -9.12 14.60 5.85
CA THR A 18 -8.26 13.65 5.13
C THR A 18 -7.08 13.26 6.02
N GLY A 19 -6.86 11.95 6.19
CA GLY A 19 -5.77 11.45 7.03
C GLY A 19 -5.93 9.99 7.44
N SER A 20 -5.19 9.59 8.48
CA SER A 20 -5.22 8.20 8.95
C SER A 20 -6.53 7.84 9.66
N THR A 21 -6.93 6.58 9.54
CA THR A 21 -8.10 6.02 10.22
C THR A 21 -8.10 6.25 11.73
N ASN A 22 -6.92 6.17 12.37
CA ASN A 22 -6.81 6.37 13.82
C ASN A 22 -7.10 7.81 14.25
N VAL A 23 -6.66 8.79 13.45
CA VAL A 23 -6.98 10.19 13.71
C VAL A 23 -8.43 10.48 13.36
N ALA A 24 -8.94 9.91 12.26
CA ALA A 24 -10.35 10.05 11.87
C ALA A 24 -11.33 9.58 12.94
N LYS A 25 -11.03 8.47 13.63
CA LYS A 25 -11.86 7.97 14.76
C LYS A 25 -11.96 9.00 15.89
N LYS A 26 -10.86 9.70 16.21
CA LYS A 26 -10.88 10.77 17.22
C LYS A 26 -11.69 11.97 16.74
N VAL A 27 -11.47 12.39 15.49
CA VAL A 27 -12.25 13.49 14.88
C VAL A 27 -13.75 13.16 14.87
N ALA A 28 -14.11 11.92 14.51
CA ALA A 28 -15.49 11.48 14.49
C ALA A 28 -16.14 11.49 15.90
N SER A 29 -15.40 11.03 16.91
CA SER A 29 -15.87 11.06 18.29
C SER A 29 -16.19 12.48 18.79
N GLU A 30 -15.28 13.43 18.51
CA GLU A 30 -15.48 14.83 18.89
C GLU A 30 -16.61 15.50 18.08
N ALA A 31 -16.72 15.18 16.79
CA ALA A 31 -17.78 15.72 15.94
C ALA A 31 -19.16 15.22 16.38
N ALA A 32 -19.26 13.94 16.79
CA ALA A 32 -20.50 13.36 17.25
C ALA A 32 -21.07 14.06 18.49
N SER A 33 -20.21 14.48 19.44
CA SER A 33 -20.63 15.23 20.63
C SER A 33 -21.23 16.60 20.31
N ASN A 34 -20.93 17.14 19.14
CA ASN A 34 -21.42 18.43 18.64
C ASN A 34 -22.44 18.30 17.50
N LEU A 35 -22.87 17.07 17.16
CA LEU A 35 -23.78 16.75 16.06
C LEU A 35 -23.30 17.32 14.71
N VAL A 36 -21.99 17.35 14.48
CA VAL A 36 -21.40 17.88 13.24
C VAL A 36 -21.25 16.73 12.21
N PRO A 37 -21.87 16.83 11.02
CA PRO A 37 -21.65 15.88 9.94
C PRO A 37 -20.17 15.85 9.51
N LEU A 38 -19.71 14.68 9.11
CA LEU A 38 -18.33 14.46 8.65
C LEU A 38 -18.29 13.85 7.27
N THR A 39 -17.35 14.34 6.45
CA THR A 39 -16.81 13.64 5.30
C THR A 39 -15.40 13.22 5.61
N LEU A 40 -15.13 11.90 5.56
CA LEU A 40 -13.84 11.33 5.89
C LEU A 40 -13.19 10.73 4.63
N GLU A 41 -12.06 11.30 4.24
CA GLU A 41 -11.22 10.82 3.15
C GLU A 41 -10.01 10.09 3.76
N LEU A 42 -10.08 8.76 3.77
CA LEU A 42 -9.10 7.90 4.41
C LEU A 42 -8.44 7.00 3.36
N GLY A 43 -7.35 6.34 3.73
CA GLY A 43 -6.69 5.37 2.87
C GLY A 43 -7.23 3.95 3.09
N GLY A 44 -6.36 3.12 3.59
CA GLY A 44 -6.62 1.72 3.88
C GLY A 44 -5.70 0.79 3.09
N LYS A 45 -5.93 -0.51 3.23
CA LYS A 45 -5.10 -1.53 2.58
C LYS A 45 -5.63 -1.83 1.18
N SER A 46 -5.30 -0.97 0.21
CA SER A 46 -5.74 -1.10 -1.19
C SER A 46 -5.22 -2.41 -1.82
N PRO A 47 -6.10 -3.40 -2.05
CA PRO A 47 -5.72 -4.68 -2.61
C PRO A 47 -5.43 -4.59 -4.10
N VAL A 48 -4.47 -5.40 -4.54
CA VAL A 48 -4.23 -5.67 -5.95
C VAL A 48 -4.46 -7.15 -6.22
N ILE A 49 -5.23 -7.47 -7.24
CA ILE A 49 -5.43 -8.84 -7.73
C ILE A 49 -4.79 -8.94 -9.12
N VAL A 50 -3.86 -9.87 -9.29
CA VAL A 50 -3.35 -10.27 -10.61
C VAL A 50 -4.12 -11.50 -11.04
N GLY A 51 -4.90 -11.40 -12.11
CA GLY A 51 -5.67 -12.53 -12.65
C GLY A 51 -4.77 -13.64 -13.20
N PRO A 52 -5.24 -14.90 -13.25
CA PRO A 52 -4.43 -16.06 -13.66
C PRO A 52 -3.83 -15.94 -15.07
N ASN A 53 -4.53 -15.25 -15.97
CA ASN A 53 -4.12 -15.05 -17.36
C ASN A 53 -3.60 -13.64 -17.63
N ALA A 54 -3.29 -12.87 -16.59
CA ALA A 54 -2.76 -11.53 -16.74
C ALA A 54 -1.39 -11.53 -17.41
N LYS A 55 -1.09 -10.49 -18.17
CA LYS A 55 0.25 -10.27 -18.74
C LYS A 55 1.17 -9.80 -17.60
N MET A 56 1.85 -10.75 -16.94
CA MET A 56 2.58 -10.54 -15.68
C MET A 56 3.49 -9.32 -15.75
N LYS A 57 4.41 -9.23 -16.72
CA LYS A 57 5.31 -8.08 -16.86
C LYS A 57 4.56 -6.75 -16.87
N LYS A 58 3.50 -6.63 -17.70
CA LYS A 58 2.74 -5.38 -17.82
C LYS A 58 1.98 -5.04 -16.53
N SER A 59 1.48 -6.05 -15.83
CA SER A 59 0.80 -5.88 -14.55
C SER A 59 1.78 -5.40 -13.48
N VAL A 60 2.93 -6.07 -13.37
CA VAL A 60 3.97 -5.72 -12.39
C VAL A 60 4.53 -4.31 -12.65
N ASP A 61 4.78 -3.94 -13.90
CA ASP A 61 5.25 -2.59 -14.24
C ASP A 61 4.29 -1.51 -13.70
N LYS A 62 2.98 -1.71 -13.84
CA LYS A 62 1.98 -0.77 -13.34
C LYS A 62 1.83 -0.81 -11.81
N ILE A 63 1.89 -2.00 -11.22
CA ILE A 63 1.81 -2.18 -9.77
C ILE A 63 3.01 -1.50 -9.10
N MET A 64 4.22 -1.77 -9.60
CA MET A 64 5.44 -1.17 -9.03
C MET A 64 5.51 0.33 -9.27
N MET A 65 5.08 0.83 -10.43
CA MET A 65 4.95 2.26 -10.67
C MET A 65 4.00 2.91 -9.64
N GLY A 66 2.82 2.35 -9.43
CA GLY A 66 1.86 2.86 -8.45
C GLY A 66 2.35 2.72 -7.01
N LYS A 67 3.10 1.66 -6.71
CA LYS A 67 3.68 1.42 -5.38
C LYS A 67 4.82 2.38 -5.06
N LEU A 68 5.66 2.70 -6.02
CA LEU A 68 6.85 3.53 -5.80
C LEU A 68 6.61 5.02 -6.04
N LEU A 69 5.48 5.38 -6.66
CA LEU A 69 5.08 6.77 -6.78
C LEU A 69 5.00 7.41 -5.38
N ASN A 70 5.72 8.52 -5.19
CA ASN A 70 5.87 9.18 -3.89
C ASN A 70 6.32 8.25 -2.74
N GLY A 71 7.13 7.22 -3.07
CA GLY A 71 7.57 6.22 -2.08
C GLY A 71 6.43 5.42 -1.44
N GLY A 72 5.30 5.25 -2.14
CA GLY A 72 4.12 4.54 -1.63
C GLY A 72 3.28 5.33 -0.62
N GLN A 73 3.56 6.61 -0.43
CA GLN A 73 2.89 7.49 0.53
C GLN A 73 1.70 8.20 -0.11
N ILE A 74 0.75 7.40 -0.64
CA ILE A 74 -0.47 7.85 -1.30
C ILE A 74 -1.63 6.97 -0.85
N CYS A 75 -2.80 7.56 -0.55
CA CYS A 75 -3.98 6.87 -0.04
C CYS A 75 -4.54 5.75 -0.94
N ILE A 76 -4.24 5.80 -2.24
CA ILE A 76 -4.60 4.77 -3.23
C ILE A 76 -3.38 3.92 -3.66
N SER A 77 -2.21 4.05 -3.01
CA SER A 77 -1.07 3.19 -3.36
C SER A 77 -1.42 1.71 -3.18
N PRO A 78 -1.02 0.82 -4.10
CA PRO A 78 -1.09 -0.62 -3.89
C PRO A 78 -0.54 -0.98 -2.50
N ASP A 79 -1.34 -1.59 -1.63
CA ASP A 79 -0.89 -1.90 -0.28
C ASP A 79 -0.39 -3.34 -0.17
N TYR A 80 -1.10 -4.29 -0.78
CA TYR A 80 -0.66 -5.67 -0.97
C TYR A 80 -1.12 -6.21 -2.32
N VAL A 81 -0.44 -7.23 -2.81
CA VAL A 81 -0.80 -7.90 -4.07
C VAL A 81 -1.09 -9.38 -3.84
N MET A 82 -2.12 -9.87 -4.51
CA MET A 82 -2.45 -11.28 -4.58
C MET A 82 -2.13 -11.80 -5.99
N VAL A 83 -1.30 -12.84 -6.06
CA VAL A 83 -0.86 -13.48 -7.30
C VAL A 83 -1.29 -14.95 -7.33
N PRO A 84 -1.57 -15.56 -8.49
CA PRO A 84 -1.85 -16.97 -8.57
C PRO A 84 -0.71 -17.82 -7.99
N GLU A 85 -1.03 -18.92 -7.35
CA GLU A 85 -0.04 -19.89 -6.87
C GLU A 85 0.91 -20.31 -8.01
N GLY A 86 2.23 -20.33 -7.73
CA GLY A 86 3.27 -20.64 -8.71
C GLY A 86 3.75 -19.47 -9.56
N GLN A 87 3.15 -18.29 -9.45
CA GLN A 87 3.57 -17.11 -10.22
C GLN A 87 4.36 -16.07 -9.41
N THR A 88 4.71 -16.39 -8.16
CA THR A 88 5.44 -15.46 -7.27
C THR A 88 6.82 -15.12 -7.80
N ASP A 89 7.58 -16.12 -8.29
CA ASP A 89 8.94 -15.90 -8.77
C ASP A 89 8.95 -14.99 -10.01
N GLU A 90 8.02 -15.20 -10.94
CA GLU A 90 7.85 -14.35 -12.11
C GLU A 90 7.50 -12.91 -11.73
N PHE A 91 6.63 -12.73 -10.72
CA PHE A 91 6.31 -11.42 -10.16
C PHE A 91 7.55 -10.73 -9.60
N VAL A 92 8.33 -11.44 -8.77
CA VAL A 92 9.58 -10.94 -8.16
C VAL A 92 10.59 -10.51 -9.21
N ASP A 93 10.80 -11.32 -10.24
CA ASP A 93 11.78 -11.04 -11.29
C ASP A 93 11.38 -9.78 -12.09
N HIS A 94 10.10 -9.63 -12.43
CA HIS A 94 9.63 -8.42 -13.09
C HIS A 94 9.68 -7.19 -12.18
N ALA A 95 9.42 -7.33 -10.87
CA ALA A 95 9.56 -6.23 -9.93
C ALA A 95 11.02 -5.76 -9.81
N LYS A 96 11.98 -6.70 -9.74
CA LYS A 96 13.41 -6.37 -9.77
C LYS A 96 13.82 -5.65 -11.05
N SER A 97 13.35 -6.14 -12.22
CA SER A 97 13.62 -5.50 -13.51
C SER A 97 13.08 -4.08 -13.55
N HIS A 98 11.81 -3.90 -13.12
CA HIS A 98 11.17 -2.58 -13.07
C HIS A 98 11.95 -1.58 -12.22
N VAL A 99 12.38 -2.01 -11.01
CA VAL A 99 13.16 -1.13 -10.12
C VAL A 99 14.52 -0.82 -10.72
N SER A 100 15.21 -1.81 -11.30
CA SER A 100 16.53 -1.59 -11.90
C SER A 100 16.48 -0.64 -13.11
N GLU A 101 15.42 -0.70 -13.89
CA GLU A 101 15.22 0.16 -15.07
C GLU A 101 14.87 1.60 -14.68
N ASN A 102 14.04 1.80 -13.63
CA ASN A 102 13.51 3.12 -13.27
C ASN A 102 14.26 3.80 -12.13
N TYR A 103 14.86 3.01 -11.22
CA TYR A 103 15.60 3.49 -10.04
C TYR A 103 16.92 2.73 -9.92
N PRO A 104 17.90 2.95 -10.83
CA PRO A 104 19.18 2.24 -10.81
C PRO A 104 20.01 2.51 -9.55
N THR A 105 19.74 3.61 -8.87
CA THR A 105 20.25 3.96 -7.53
C THR A 105 19.11 4.40 -6.63
N ILE A 106 19.27 4.32 -5.32
CA ILE A 106 18.24 4.68 -4.34
C ILE A 106 18.72 5.80 -3.41
N LYS A 107 19.88 5.61 -2.76
CA LYS A 107 20.37 6.45 -1.64
C LYS A 107 20.39 7.94 -1.97
N ASN A 108 20.99 8.30 -3.08
CA ASN A 108 21.16 9.71 -3.51
C ASN A 108 20.34 10.02 -4.78
N ASN A 109 19.38 9.18 -5.14
CA ASN A 109 18.55 9.39 -6.30
C ASN A 109 17.47 10.45 -6.00
N PRO A 110 17.45 11.61 -6.69
CA PRO A 110 16.45 12.66 -6.47
C PRO A 110 15.04 12.23 -6.90
N ASP A 111 14.91 11.26 -7.82
CA ASP A 111 13.64 10.77 -8.35
C ASP A 111 13.01 9.70 -7.44
N TYR A 112 13.76 9.17 -6.46
CA TYR A 112 13.25 8.22 -5.49
C TYR A 112 12.88 8.93 -4.17
N THR A 113 11.61 8.96 -3.84
CA THR A 113 11.08 9.75 -2.72
C THR A 113 11.47 9.16 -1.36
N SER A 114 11.85 10.03 -0.44
CA SER A 114 12.13 9.73 0.98
C SER A 114 10.84 9.53 1.77
N ILE A 115 10.92 8.81 2.88
CA ILE A 115 9.82 8.75 3.85
C ILE A 115 9.74 10.10 4.59
N ILE A 116 8.51 10.60 4.76
CA ILE A 116 8.21 11.98 5.17
C ILE A 116 8.91 12.42 6.47
N HIS A 117 9.07 11.51 7.44
CA HIS A 117 9.76 11.79 8.70
C HIS A 117 10.18 10.50 9.44
N LEU A 118 11.06 10.65 10.43
CA LEU A 118 11.71 9.57 11.17
C LEU A 118 10.71 8.55 11.75
N ASN A 119 9.62 9.00 12.38
CA ASN A 119 8.65 8.06 13.00
C ASN A 119 8.00 7.13 11.98
N HIS A 120 7.68 7.63 10.76
CA HIS A 120 7.17 6.78 9.69
C HIS A 120 8.24 5.84 9.13
N TYR A 121 9.46 6.31 9.02
CA TYR A 121 10.60 5.50 8.61
C TYR A 121 10.83 4.33 9.59
N GLU A 122 10.85 4.60 10.89
CA GLU A 122 11.01 3.57 11.93
C GLU A 122 9.84 2.59 11.93
N ARG A 123 8.60 3.08 11.82
CA ARG A 123 7.42 2.23 11.72
C ARG A 123 7.53 1.24 10.54
N LEU A 124 7.92 1.71 9.36
CA LEU A 124 8.07 0.85 8.19
C LEU A 124 9.15 -0.22 8.41
N ARG A 125 10.27 0.13 9.04
CA ARG A 125 11.31 -0.84 9.41
C ARG A 125 10.81 -1.88 10.41
N GLU A 126 9.97 -1.47 11.35
CA GLU A 126 9.35 -2.40 12.30
C GLU A 126 8.35 -3.35 11.63
N LEU A 127 7.61 -2.91 10.61
CA LEU A 127 6.76 -3.80 9.81
C LEU A 127 7.56 -4.90 9.14
N VAL A 128 8.73 -4.57 8.58
CA VAL A 128 9.62 -5.56 7.96
C VAL A 128 10.17 -6.54 9.00
N LYS A 129 10.64 -6.03 10.15
CA LYS A 129 11.14 -6.89 11.25
C LYS A 129 10.07 -7.83 11.80
N ASP A 130 8.84 -7.34 12.00
CA ASP A 130 7.72 -8.17 12.45
C ASP A 130 7.45 -9.29 11.44
N ALA A 131 7.38 -8.96 10.15
CA ALA A 131 7.14 -9.93 9.08
C ALA A 131 8.25 -10.98 9.00
N GLU A 132 9.51 -10.57 9.04
CA GLU A 132 10.67 -11.46 9.02
C GLU A 132 10.67 -12.39 10.24
N SER A 133 10.44 -11.86 11.44
CA SER A 133 10.37 -12.64 12.69
C SER A 133 9.26 -13.69 12.70
N LYS A 134 8.21 -13.48 11.90
CA LYS A 134 7.08 -14.40 11.71
C LYS A 134 7.23 -15.31 10.49
N GLY A 135 8.39 -15.31 9.86
CA GLY A 135 8.75 -16.25 8.79
C GLY A 135 8.45 -15.78 7.36
N ALA A 136 8.12 -14.52 7.13
CA ALA A 136 8.06 -13.98 5.78
C ALA A 136 9.46 -13.92 5.15
N THR A 137 9.52 -14.10 3.83
CA THR A 137 10.76 -13.87 3.08
C THR A 137 10.82 -12.42 2.63
N ILE A 138 11.87 -11.73 3.02
CA ILE A 138 12.10 -10.32 2.67
C ILE A 138 12.99 -10.23 1.43
N VAL A 139 12.52 -9.53 0.41
CA VAL A 139 13.26 -9.29 -0.83
C VAL A 139 13.43 -7.79 -1.01
N GLU A 140 14.55 -7.26 -0.54
CA GLU A 140 14.97 -5.89 -0.80
C GLU A 140 15.52 -5.77 -2.23
N ILE A 141 15.02 -4.80 -2.98
CA ILE A 141 15.47 -4.53 -4.35
C ILE A 141 16.44 -3.37 -4.32
N ASN A 142 17.72 -3.70 -4.47
CA ASN A 142 18.85 -2.77 -4.38
C ASN A 142 19.76 -2.91 -5.61
N PRO A 143 19.45 -2.27 -6.73
CA PRO A 143 20.15 -2.48 -7.98
C PRO A 143 21.65 -2.14 -7.92
N ALA A 144 22.02 -1.08 -7.20
CA ALA A 144 23.39 -0.62 -7.06
C ALA A 144 24.12 -1.19 -5.84
N ASN A 145 23.50 -2.10 -5.09
CA ASN A 145 24.03 -2.66 -3.86
C ASN A 145 24.51 -1.58 -2.86
N GLU A 146 23.68 -0.53 -2.69
CA GLU A 146 24.00 0.62 -1.84
C GLU A 146 23.83 0.29 -0.35
N ASP A 147 24.70 0.82 0.50
CA ASP A 147 24.52 0.82 1.96
C ASP A 147 23.64 2.00 2.41
N LEU A 148 22.44 1.69 2.86
CA LEU A 148 21.47 2.66 3.39
C LEU A 148 21.57 2.82 4.92
N SER A 149 22.50 2.15 5.60
CA SER A 149 22.66 2.27 7.07
C SER A 149 23.07 3.68 7.49
N GLN A 150 23.81 4.37 6.63
CA GLN A 150 24.27 5.75 6.81
C GLN A 150 23.64 6.65 5.75
N GLN A 151 22.51 7.28 6.08
CA GLN A 151 21.79 8.17 5.17
C GLN A 151 21.12 9.33 5.92
N GLU A 152 20.95 10.45 5.24
CA GLU A 152 20.31 11.66 5.79
C GLU A 152 18.80 11.74 5.46
N HIS A 153 18.31 10.93 4.52
CA HIS A 153 17.04 11.18 3.82
C HIS A 153 15.92 10.15 4.07
N HIS A 154 16.03 9.27 5.07
CA HIS A 154 14.98 8.28 5.42
C HIS A 154 14.49 7.45 4.22
N LYS A 155 15.37 7.09 3.28
CA LYS A 155 15.01 6.24 2.15
C LYS A 155 14.93 4.78 2.58
N ILE A 156 13.95 4.07 2.05
CA ILE A 156 13.75 2.64 2.25
C ILE A 156 13.80 1.97 0.87
N LEU A 157 14.56 0.89 0.74
CA LEU A 157 14.59 0.09 -0.49
C LEU A 157 13.19 -0.40 -0.84
N PRO A 158 12.82 -0.44 -2.14
CA PRO A 158 11.63 -1.18 -2.57
C PRO A 158 11.73 -2.61 -2.05
N THR A 159 10.75 -3.03 -1.26
CA THR A 159 10.82 -4.30 -0.54
C THR A 159 9.57 -5.12 -0.79
N LEU A 160 9.74 -6.35 -1.29
CA LEU A 160 8.67 -7.33 -1.36
C LEU A 160 8.71 -8.21 -0.11
N VAL A 161 7.53 -8.47 0.45
CA VAL A 161 7.36 -9.36 1.61
C VAL A 161 6.59 -10.57 1.13
N LEU A 162 7.29 -11.71 0.94
CA LEU A 162 6.71 -12.92 0.37
C LEU A 162 6.15 -13.82 1.48
N ASN A 163 5.07 -14.54 1.15
CA ASN A 163 4.37 -15.44 2.06
C ASN A 163 3.91 -14.76 3.37
N PRO A 164 3.31 -13.55 3.29
CA PRO A 164 2.81 -12.89 4.49
C PRO A 164 1.64 -13.66 5.10
N THR A 165 1.64 -13.81 6.43
CA THR A 165 0.50 -14.34 7.20
C THR A 165 -0.37 -13.20 7.72
N ASP A 166 -1.65 -13.49 7.97
CA ASP A 166 -2.63 -12.45 8.31
C ASP A 166 -2.40 -11.82 9.69
N ASP A 167 -1.61 -12.46 10.56
CA ASP A 167 -1.21 -11.97 11.88
C ASP A 167 0.01 -11.02 11.86
N MET A 168 0.68 -10.88 10.72
CA MET A 168 1.77 -9.92 10.55
C MET A 168 1.21 -8.49 10.53
N LYS A 169 1.87 -7.57 11.24
CA LYS A 169 1.44 -6.16 11.30
C LYS A 169 1.30 -5.54 9.91
N ILE A 170 2.20 -5.88 8.98
CA ILE A 170 2.16 -5.40 7.59
C ILE A 170 0.86 -5.79 6.86
N MET A 171 0.16 -6.85 7.31
CA MET A 171 -1.14 -7.27 6.78
C MET A 171 -2.33 -6.67 7.54
N GLN A 172 -2.11 -6.05 8.71
CA GLN A 172 -3.17 -5.53 9.57
C GLN A 172 -3.36 -4.02 9.47
N GLU A 173 -2.31 -3.28 9.13
CA GLU A 173 -2.35 -1.81 9.03
C GLU A 173 -1.94 -1.32 7.64
N GLU A 174 -2.41 -0.14 7.25
CA GLU A 174 -1.99 0.53 6.03
C GLU A 174 -0.48 0.79 6.04
N ILE A 175 0.21 0.40 4.98
CA ILE A 175 1.67 0.49 4.92
C ILE A 175 2.14 1.93 4.73
N PHE A 176 1.61 2.63 3.73
CA PHE A 176 2.00 4.01 3.39
C PHE A 176 3.51 4.18 3.19
N GLY A 177 4.08 3.28 2.40
CA GLY A 177 5.53 3.17 2.17
C GLY A 177 5.88 2.19 1.04
N PRO A 178 7.18 2.03 0.68
CA PRO A 178 7.62 1.25 -0.47
C PRO A 178 7.77 -0.26 -0.18
N LEU A 179 6.92 -0.77 0.71
CA LEU A 179 6.85 -2.20 1.06
C LEU A 179 5.62 -2.82 0.39
N LEU A 180 5.75 -3.99 -0.21
CA LEU A 180 4.67 -4.68 -0.90
C LEU A 180 4.60 -6.16 -0.49
N PRO A 181 3.64 -6.54 0.37
CA PRO A 181 3.30 -7.92 0.62
C PRO A 181 2.79 -8.62 -0.65
N VAL A 182 3.33 -9.80 -0.93
CA VAL A 182 2.94 -10.66 -2.04
C VAL A 182 2.33 -11.93 -1.48
N LYS A 183 1.01 -12.03 -1.56
CA LYS A 183 0.22 -13.16 -1.08
C LYS A 183 -0.20 -14.04 -2.27
N THR A 184 -0.16 -15.35 -2.13
CA THR A 184 -0.64 -16.26 -3.17
C THR A 184 -2.10 -16.65 -2.95
N TYR A 185 -2.80 -17.01 -4.03
CA TYR A 185 -4.13 -17.59 -3.99
C TYR A 185 -4.24 -18.79 -4.94
N LYS A 186 -5.10 -19.75 -4.63
CA LYS A 186 -5.36 -20.97 -5.45
C LYS A 186 -6.57 -20.81 -6.33
N SER A 187 -7.58 -20.12 -5.85
CA SER A 187 -8.79 -19.81 -6.63
C SER A 187 -9.11 -18.32 -6.55
N PHE A 188 -9.69 -17.78 -7.62
CA PHE A 188 -10.04 -16.35 -7.68
C PHE A 188 -11.00 -15.94 -6.56
N ASN A 189 -11.92 -16.83 -6.16
CA ASN A 189 -12.85 -16.55 -5.07
C ASN A 189 -12.16 -16.32 -3.72
N GLU A 190 -11.02 -16.96 -3.46
CA GLU A 190 -10.23 -16.71 -2.24
C GLU A 190 -9.82 -15.24 -2.12
N THR A 191 -9.55 -14.56 -3.25
CA THR A 191 -9.17 -13.15 -3.25
C THR A 191 -10.33 -12.28 -2.78
N ILE A 192 -11.54 -12.57 -3.24
CA ILE A 192 -12.75 -11.83 -2.87
C ILE A 192 -13.08 -12.07 -1.39
N GLU A 193 -13.00 -13.32 -0.94
CA GLU A 193 -13.23 -13.67 0.47
C GLU A 193 -12.22 -12.97 1.38
N PHE A 194 -10.95 -12.95 0.99
CA PHE A 194 -9.90 -12.27 1.75
C PHE A 194 -10.15 -10.77 1.84
N ILE A 195 -10.49 -10.12 0.72
CA ILE A 195 -10.78 -8.68 0.69
C ILE A 195 -11.97 -8.36 1.59
N ASN A 196 -13.04 -9.16 1.52
CA ASN A 196 -14.28 -8.91 2.28
C ASN A 196 -14.15 -9.17 3.79
N LYS A 197 -13.15 -9.94 4.22
CA LYS A 197 -12.84 -10.12 5.65
C LYS A 197 -12.12 -8.90 6.26
N ASN A 198 -11.55 -8.04 5.44
CA ASN A 198 -10.78 -6.89 5.87
C ASN A 198 -11.60 -5.60 5.78
N PRO A 199 -11.22 -4.53 6.51
CA PRO A 199 -11.83 -3.22 6.35
C PRO A 199 -11.75 -2.73 4.91
N LYS A 200 -12.80 -2.07 4.43
CA LYS A 200 -12.83 -1.52 3.07
C LYS A 200 -11.73 -0.48 2.88
N ALA A 201 -10.99 -0.64 1.79
CA ALA A 201 -9.98 0.33 1.36
C ALA A 201 -10.59 1.37 0.41
N LEU A 202 -9.84 2.44 0.16
CA LEU A 202 -10.25 3.49 -0.77
C LEU A 202 -10.23 3.01 -2.23
N ALA A 203 -9.33 2.11 -2.58
CA ALA A 203 -9.19 1.59 -3.94
C ALA A 203 -9.01 0.07 -3.96
N ILE A 204 -9.39 -0.56 -5.07
CA ILE A 204 -9.11 -1.93 -5.42
C ILE A 204 -8.61 -1.99 -6.85
N TYR A 205 -7.64 -2.83 -7.13
CA TYR A 205 -7.03 -2.99 -8.44
C TYR A 205 -7.16 -4.43 -8.92
N TYR A 206 -7.59 -4.60 -10.16
CA TYR A 206 -7.57 -5.88 -10.84
C TYR A 206 -6.77 -5.76 -12.13
N PHE A 207 -5.82 -6.68 -12.32
CA PHE A 207 -5.02 -6.82 -13.53
C PHE A 207 -5.40 -8.12 -14.23
N GLY A 208 -6.09 -8.02 -15.33
CA GLY A 208 -6.59 -9.10 -16.17
C GLY A 208 -7.60 -8.55 -17.16
N ASP A 209 -8.08 -9.40 -18.06
CA ASP A 209 -9.06 -9.08 -19.10
C ASP A 209 -10.24 -10.08 -19.12
N ASP A 210 -10.32 -10.97 -18.15
CA ASP A 210 -11.46 -11.88 -17.99
C ASP A 210 -12.69 -11.13 -17.45
N LYS A 211 -13.75 -11.08 -18.25
CA LYS A 211 -14.99 -10.37 -17.91
C LYS A 211 -15.67 -10.91 -16.66
N LYS A 212 -15.62 -12.24 -16.43
CA LYS A 212 -16.25 -12.84 -15.25
C LYS A 212 -15.51 -12.44 -13.97
N GLU A 213 -14.18 -12.39 -14.02
CA GLU A 213 -13.38 -11.94 -12.89
C GLU A 213 -13.63 -10.45 -12.62
N ILE A 214 -13.67 -9.61 -13.66
CA ILE A 214 -14.02 -8.19 -13.55
C ILE A 214 -15.40 -8.03 -12.90
N ASP A 215 -16.43 -8.71 -13.42
CA ASP A 215 -17.78 -8.65 -12.87
C ASP A 215 -17.82 -9.16 -11.42
N THR A 216 -17.02 -10.18 -11.10
CA THR A 216 -16.92 -10.71 -9.73
C THR A 216 -16.34 -9.67 -8.78
N VAL A 217 -15.26 -9.00 -9.16
CA VAL A 217 -14.68 -7.91 -8.34
C VAL A 217 -15.68 -6.79 -8.14
N LEU A 218 -16.28 -6.28 -9.23
CA LEU A 218 -17.19 -5.14 -9.19
C LEU A 218 -18.47 -5.37 -8.37
N ASN A 219 -18.96 -6.61 -8.35
CA ASN A 219 -20.24 -6.91 -7.70
C ASN A 219 -20.10 -7.51 -6.30
N ASN A 220 -18.89 -7.94 -5.89
CA ASN A 220 -18.71 -8.69 -4.64
C ASN A 220 -17.65 -8.09 -3.71
N THR A 221 -17.16 -6.86 -3.96
CA THR A 221 -16.22 -6.18 -3.06
C THR A 221 -16.66 -4.79 -2.64
#